data_c7bda81093c54ab318b5d826164809f9
#
_entry.id   c7bda81093c54ab318b5d826164809f9
#
_cell.length_a   1.000
_cell.length_b   1.000
_cell.length_c   1.000
_cell.angle_alpha   90.00
_cell.angle_beta   90.00
_cell.angle_gamma   90.00
#
_symmetry.space_group_name_H-M   'P 1'
#
loop_
_entity.id
_entity.type
_entity.pdbx_description
1 polymer ?
#
loop_
_entity_poly.entity_id
_entity_poly.type
_entity_poly.pdbx_seq_one_letter_code
_entity_poly.pdbx_strand_id
1 'polypeptide(L)'
;MNSLISKAFSAAKKEDRPALLTYTVAGDNTKKKSLEILKSISNYVDICELGFPHNTPIADGGQIQTSAYRAIKNGIKINDVFSIVKNFKKIKKNKPIILMGYYLSLIHI
;
A
#
# COMPACT_ATOMS: atom_id res chain seq x y z
N MET A 1 -1.46 -17.11 -17.72
CA MET A 1 -1.25 -15.63 -17.80
C MET A 1 -0.42 -15.16 -16.63
N ASN A 2 0.68 -14.45 -16.91
CA ASN A 2 1.55 -13.96 -15.85
C ASN A 2 1.06 -12.61 -15.34
N SER A 3 0.69 -12.55 -14.05
CA SER A 3 0.35 -11.29 -13.40
C SER A 3 1.62 -10.48 -13.14
N LEU A 4 1.45 -9.21 -12.80
CA LEU A 4 2.57 -8.36 -12.38
C LEU A 4 3.26 -8.91 -11.13
N ILE A 5 2.48 -9.51 -10.23
CA ILE A 5 3.02 -10.13 -9.01
C ILE A 5 3.92 -11.31 -9.37
N SER A 6 3.45 -12.20 -10.25
CA SER A 6 4.26 -13.33 -10.73
C SER A 6 5.55 -12.86 -11.40
N LYS A 7 5.46 -11.81 -12.22
CA LYS A 7 6.62 -11.24 -12.89
C LYS A 7 7.63 -10.68 -11.89
N ALA A 8 7.15 -10.03 -10.81
CA ALA A 8 8.01 -9.48 -9.78
C ALA A 8 8.79 -10.58 -9.06
N PHE A 9 8.13 -11.68 -8.68
CA PHE A 9 8.79 -12.81 -8.06
C PHE A 9 9.78 -13.50 -9.00
N SER A 10 9.41 -13.65 -10.27
CA SER A 10 10.30 -14.24 -11.27
C SER A 10 11.56 -13.40 -11.48
N ALA A 11 11.42 -12.09 -11.52
CA ALA A 11 12.57 -11.18 -11.67
C ALA A 11 13.52 -11.28 -10.48
N ALA A 12 12.98 -11.31 -9.25
CA ALA A 12 13.78 -11.47 -8.05
C ALA A 12 14.54 -12.81 -8.07
N LYS A 13 13.86 -13.88 -8.46
CA LYS A 13 14.46 -15.21 -8.55
C LYS A 13 15.61 -15.25 -9.55
N LYS A 14 15.48 -14.57 -10.70
CA LYS A 14 16.55 -14.49 -11.70
C LYS A 14 17.79 -13.79 -11.15
N GLU A 15 17.60 -12.84 -10.23
CA GLU A 15 18.69 -12.13 -9.56
C GLU A 15 19.20 -12.86 -8.33
N ASP A 16 18.68 -14.05 -8.06
CA ASP A 16 19.05 -14.91 -6.92
C ASP A 16 18.86 -14.19 -5.58
N ARG A 17 17.72 -13.53 -5.42
CA ARG A 17 17.38 -12.82 -4.19
C ARG A 17 15.88 -12.97 -3.89
N PRO A 18 15.47 -12.83 -2.62
CA PRO A 18 14.05 -12.80 -2.27
C PRO A 18 13.41 -11.51 -2.79
N ALA A 19 12.10 -11.54 -3.02
CA ALA A 19 11.33 -10.35 -3.35
C ALA A 19 11.12 -9.50 -2.11
N LEU A 20 11.23 -8.19 -2.26
CA LEU A 20 10.99 -7.22 -1.18
C LEU A 20 9.61 -6.62 -1.33
N LEU A 21 8.80 -6.76 -0.29
CA LEU A 21 7.48 -6.14 -0.19
C LEU A 21 7.50 -5.10 0.91
N THR A 22 6.92 -3.94 0.66
CA THR A 22 6.80 -2.88 1.66
C THR A 22 5.33 -2.57 1.91
N TYR A 23 5.02 -2.21 3.15
CA TYR A 23 3.68 -1.87 3.57
C TYR A 23 3.65 -0.42 4.06
N THR A 24 2.68 0.35 3.55
CA THR A 24 2.39 1.70 4.05
C THR A 24 0.88 1.85 4.22
N VAL A 25 0.48 2.73 5.13
CA VAL A 25 -0.94 3.01 5.37
C VAL A 25 -1.38 4.18 4.51
N ALA A 26 -2.45 3.99 3.74
CA ALA A 26 -2.99 5.03 2.88
C ALA A 26 -3.49 6.22 3.71
N GLY A 27 -3.07 7.42 3.33
CA GLY A 27 -3.53 8.64 3.97
C GLY A 27 -2.78 9.04 5.23
N ASP A 28 -1.76 8.28 5.63
CA ASP A 28 -0.91 8.71 6.74
C ASP A 28 -0.23 10.03 6.34
N ASN A 29 -0.37 11.04 7.17
CA ASN A 29 -0.01 12.43 6.94
C ASN A 29 -1.05 13.11 6.03
N THR A 30 -0.93 12.99 4.70
CA THR A 30 -1.92 13.47 3.72
C THR A 30 -2.03 12.48 2.58
N LYS A 31 -3.11 12.60 1.78
CA LYS A 31 -3.30 11.78 0.58
C LYS A 31 -2.15 11.99 -0.41
N LYS A 32 -1.75 13.25 -0.61
CA LYS A 32 -0.66 13.61 -1.50
C LYS A 32 0.66 13.01 -1.02
N LYS A 33 0.94 13.12 0.27
CA LYS A 33 2.17 12.57 0.86
C LYS A 33 2.18 11.05 0.76
N SER A 34 1.04 10.40 0.96
CA SER A 34 0.91 8.95 0.83
C SER A 34 1.30 8.50 -0.59
N LEU A 35 0.81 9.21 -1.62
CA LEU A 35 1.17 8.92 -3.00
C LEU A 35 2.66 9.15 -3.27
N GLU A 36 3.23 10.23 -2.75
CA GLU A 36 4.65 10.54 -2.90
C GLU A 36 5.53 9.46 -2.28
N ILE A 37 5.18 9.00 -1.08
CA ILE A 37 5.90 7.92 -0.39
C ILE A 37 5.84 6.65 -1.23
N LEU A 38 4.66 6.30 -1.72
CA LEU A 38 4.46 5.09 -2.52
C LEU A 38 5.32 5.13 -3.79
N LYS A 39 5.33 6.26 -4.48
CA LYS A 39 6.17 6.44 -5.68
C LYS A 39 7.67 6.31 -5.37
N SER A 40 8.12 6.91 -4.29
CA SER A 40 9.52 6.85 -3.89
C SER A 40 9.95 5.43 -3.53
N ILE A 41 9.15 4.75 -2.73
CA ILE A 41 9.43 3.37 -2.30
C ILE A 41 9.45 2.43 -3.50
N SER A 42 8.56 2.65 -4.48
CA SER A 42 8.40 1.75 -5.62
C SER A 42 9.70 1.56 -6.42
N ASN A 43 10.62 2.50 -6.34
CA ASN A 43 11.92 2.39 -7.03
C ASN A 43 12.84 1.34 -6.42
N TYR A 44 12.56 0.90 -5.19
CA TYR A 44 13.46 0.03 -4.41
C TYR A 44 12.83 -1.30 -4.03
N VAL A 45 11.56 -1.52 -4.35
CA VAL A 45 10.83 -2.72 -3.94
C VAL A 45 10.26 -3.46 -5.14
N ASP A 46 9.96 -4.72 -4.95
CA ASP A 46 9.35 -5.55 -5.98
C ASP A 46 7.84 -5.40 -6.00
N ILE A 47 7.24 -5.31 -4.83
CA ILE A 47 5.78 -5.21 -4.67
C ILE A 47 5.48 -4.19 -3.58
N CYS A 48 4.54 -3.28 -3.84
CA CYS A 48 4.05 -2.35 -2.83
C CYS A 48 2.76 -2.88 -2.21
N GLU A 49 2.65 -2.81 -0.89
CA GLU A 49 1.40 -3.06 -0.18
C GLU A 49 0.89 -1.75 0.39
N LEU A 50 -0.38 -1.46 0.14
CA LEU A 50 -1.03 -0.26 0.64
C LEU A 50 -2.20 -0.67 1.53
N GLY A 51 -2.19 -0.21 2.79
CA GLY A 51 -3.19 -0.57 3.76
C GLY A 51 -4.35 0.40 3.85
N PHE A 52 -5.58 -0.13 3.95
CA PHE A 52 -6.73 0.65 4.40
C PHE A 52 -6.59 0.85 5.91
N PRO A 53 -6.61 2.10 6.42
CA PRO A 53 -6.49 2.32 7.85
C PRO A 53 -7.71 1.79 8.61
N HIS A 54 -7.47 1.24 9.79
CA HIS A 54 -8.50 0.71 10.67
C HIS A 54 -8.36 1.33 12.05
N ASN A 55 -9.47 1.66 12.69
CA ASN A 55 -9.45 2.30 14.01
C ASN A 55 -9.16 1.31 15.15
N THR A 56 -9.25 0.02 14.90
CA THR A 56 -8.94 -1.02 15.89
C THR A 56 -8.04 -2.10 15.25
N PRO A 57 -6.81 -1.76 14.86
CA PRO A 57 -5.93 -2.68 14.12
C PRO A 57 -5.22 -3.67 15.05
N ILE A 58 -5.97 -4.59 15.64
CA ILE A 58 -5.49 -5.52 16.68
C ILE A 58 -4.39 -6.47 16.20
N ALA A 59 -4.32 -6.73 14.90
CA ALA A 59 -3.29 -7.61 14.32
C ALA A 59 -2.01 -6.87 13.94
N ASP A 60 -2.00 -5.53 14.05
CA ASP A 60 -0.86 -4.71 13.64
C ASP A 60 0.00 -4.32 14.84
N GLY A 61 1.28 -4.09 14.60
CA GLY A 61 2.18 -3.55 15.62
C GLY A 61 1.95 -2.06 15.86
N GLY A 62 2.63 -1.53 16.88
CA GLY A 62 2.43 -0.15 17.34
C GLY A 62 2.65 0.91 16.27
N GLN A 63 3.65 0.75 15.42
CA GLN A 63 3.94 1.72 14.37
C GLN A 63 2.81 1.79 13.33
N ILE A 64 2.29 0.65 12.92
CA ILE A 64 1.18 0.58 11.96
C ILE A 64 -0.10 1.12 12.60
N GLN A 65 -0.35 0.82 13.87
CA GLN A 65 -1.49 1.36 14.61
C GLN A 65 -1.45 2.89 14.65
N THR A 66 -0.28 3.45 14.93
CA THR A 66 -0.08 4.91 14.98
C THR A 66 -0.30 5.53 13.59
N SER A 67 0.23 4.90 12.56
CA SER A 67 0.06 5.36 11.19
C SER A 67 -1.42 5.35 10.77
N ALA A 68 -2.14 4.27 11.09
CA ALA A 68 -3.56 4.15 10.81
C ALA A 68 -4.37 5.22 11.55
N TYR A 69 -4.04 5.49 12.80
CA TYR A 69 -4.69 6.54 13.59
C TYR A 69 -4.52 7.91 12.92
N ARG A 70 -3.30 8.24 12.48
CA ARG A 70 -3.05 9.51 11.78
C ARG A 70 -3.86 9.62 10.49
N ALA A 71 -3.93 8.53 9.72
CA ALA A 71 -4.68 8.52 8.47
C ALA A 71 -6.17 8.76 8.70
N ILE A 72 -6.76 8.07 9.69
CA ILE A 72 -8.18 8.23 10.03
C ILE A 72 -8.44 9.64 10.53
N LYS A 73 -7.58 10.17 11.38
CA LYS A 73 -7.68 11.54 11.89
C LYS A 73 -7.63 12.56 10.75
N ASN A 74 -6.89 12.27 9.69
CA ASN A 74 -6.80 13.13 8.52
C ASN A 74 -7.98 12.96 7.55
N GLY A 75 -8.94 12.10 7.87
CA GLY A 75 -10.19 11.96 7.12
C GLY A 75 -10.12 11.10 5.88
N ILE A 76 -9.20 10.15 5.83
CA ILE A 76 -9.09 9.22 4.70
C ILE A 76 -10.39 8.43 4.52
N LYS A 77 -10.83 8.29 3.27
CA LYS A 77 -12.00 7.50 2.91
C LYS A 77 -11.58 6.40 1.93
N ILE A 78 -12.44 5.39 1.75
CA ILE A 78 -12.14 4.27 0.87
C ILE A 78 -11.90 4.72 -0.57
N ASN A 79 -12.67 5.69 -1.05
CA ASN A 79 -12.47 6.23 -2.40
C ASN A 79 -11.13 6.96 -2.55
N ASP A 80 -10.63 7.54 -1.46
CA ASP A 80 -9.31 8.18 -1.46
C ASP A 80 -8.20 7.14 -1.67
N VAL A 81 -8.35 5.97 -1.05
CA VAL A 81 -7.39 4.89 -1.22
C VAL A 81 -7.35 4.42 -2.68
N PHE A 82 -8.53 4.23 -3.28
CA PHE A 82 -8.60 3.87 -4.70
C PHE A 82 -8.02 4.96 -5.60
N SER A 83 -8.22 6.22 -5.27
CA SER A 83 -7.61 7.34 -6.01
C SER A 83 -6.09 7.30 -5.94
N ILE A 84 -5.53 7.01 -4.77
CA ILE A 84 -4.08 6.88 -4.59
C ILE A 84 -3.55 5.78 -5.51
N VAL A 85 -4.20 4.61 -5.52
CA VAL A 85 -3.81 3.49 -6.37
C VAL A 85 -3.89 3.87 -7.85
N LYS A 86 -5.00 4.49 -8.25
CA LYS A 86 -5.22 4.90 -9.64
C LYS A 86 -4.12 5.86 -10.10
N ASN A 87 -3.81 6.87 -9.30
CA ASN A 87 -2.76 7.84 -9.63
C ASN A 87 -1.38 7.21 -9.65
N PHE A 88 -1.12 6.28 -8.71
CA PHE A 88 0.12 5.53 -8.68
C PHE A 88 0.30 4.70 -9.96
N LYS A 89 -0.74 3.99 -10.38
CA LYS A 89 -0.68 3.12 -11.57
C LYS A 89 -0.53 3.91 -12.87
N LYS A 90 -0.93 5.16 -12.91
CA LYS A 90 -0.69 6.02 -14.09
C LYS A 90 0.79 6.26 -14.31
N ILE A 91 1.58 6.32 -13.24
CA ILE A 91 3.01 6.61 -13.29
C ILE A 91 3.84 5.33 -13.29
N LYS A 92 3.46 4.37 -12.44
CA LYS A 92 4.18 3.11 -12.24
C LYS A 92 3.33 1.93 -12.72
N LYS A 93 3.07 1.89 -14.03
CA LYS A 93 2.14 0.92 -14.64
C LYS A 93 2.51 -0.54 -14.35
N ASN A 94 3.79 -0.85 -14.29
CA ASN A 94 4.27 -2.23 -14.17
C ASN A 94 4.65 -2.62 -12.74
N LYS A 95 4.52 -1.71 -11.78
CA LYS A 95 4.79 -2.01 -10.37
C LYS A 95 3.54 -2.61 -9.76
N PRO A 96 3.59 -3.87 -9.26
CA PRO A 96 2.44 -4.46 -8.60
C PRO A 96 2.15 -3.78 -7.27
N ILE A 97 0.88 -3.60 -6.97
CA ILE A 97 0.40 -3.04 -5.72
C ILE A 97 -0.71 -3.93 -5.16
N ILE A 98 -0.63 -4.21 -3.87
CA ILE A 98 -1.61 -5.03 -3.15
C ILE A 98 -2.29 -4.16 -2.12
N LEU A 99 -3.61 -4.23 -2.07
CA LEU A 99 -4.40 -3.56 -1.03
C LEU A 99 -4.65 -4.53 0.12
N MET A 100 -4.45 -4.05 1.34
CA MET A 100 -4.71 -4.82 2.54
C MET A 100 -5.62 -4.05 3.48
N GLY A 101 -6.51 -4.78 4.17
CA GLY A 101 -7.40 -4.16 5.14
C GLY A 101 -8.16 -5.18 5.93
N TYR A 102 -8.82 -4.70 6.99
CA TYR A 102 -9.73 -5.53 7.77
C TYR A 102 -11.10 -5.50 7.11
N TYR A 103 -11.75 -6.64 7.00
CA TYR A 103 -13.05 -6.77 6.35
C TYR A 103 -14.07 -5.78 6.90
N LEU A 104 -14.16 -5.67 8.24
CA LEU A 104 -15.10 -4.76 8.87
C LEU A 104 -14.80 -3.30 8.56
N SER A 105 -13.52 -2.95 8.44
CA SER A 105 -13.09 -1.60 8.05
C SER A 105 -13.59 -1.25 6.65
N LEU A 106 -13.51 -2.20 5.72
CA LEU A 106 -13.94 -1.98 4.34
C LEU A 106 -15.46 -1.77 4.22
N ILE A 107 -16.23 -2.31 5.15
CA ILE A 107 -17.68 -2.13 5.18
C ILE A 107 -18.05 -0.74 5.72
N HIS A 108 -17.32 -0.23 6.70
CA HIS A 108 -17.69 0.97 7.46
C HIS A 108 -16.95 2.25 7.07
N ILE A 109 -16.04 2.17 6.14
CA ILE A 109 -15.31 3.36 5.67
C ILE A 109 -16.04 4.07 4.53
#